data_f5ff2cda779d2b42b6a2a0f74e92bb93
#
_entry.id   f5ff2cda779d2b42b6a2a0f74e92bb93
#
_cell.length_a   1.000
_cell.length_b   1.000
_cell.length_c   1.000
_cell.angle_alpha   90.00
_cell.angle_beta   90.00
_cell.angle_gamma   90.00
#
_symmetry.space_group_name_H-M   'P 1'
#
loop_
_entity.id
_entity.type
_entity.pdbx_description
1 polymer ?
#
loop_
_entity_poly.entity_id
_entity_poly.type
_entity_poly.pdbx_seq_one_letter_code
_entity_poly.pdbx_strand_id
1 'polypeptide(L)'
;MSEAKVRDVSRHTVPRQSTGNQARSAGATHPGFKREQNEDALWSDEQRGVWVVADGLGGHQAGEIASKTVVEEIQRSAATDRHYEHALQRAHALLLGDEQSAANMGSTAVVVAEEGAYFHIYWVGDSRAYLWSPGEGHGRLKQLTNDHSYVQMLVDSGAINPQEAASHPNRHVITRCIGGSTNPSLDVDRMSSPWQAGDRLLLCSDGLSAEVEPQAIAEILSCNDDCRRAADLLIAAALDAGGKDNITVQVIDAPDPARLSGSDYMGADTPSPARLGNTARIVLAVVTAAALASGFAGWLLGLIPH
;
A
#
# COMPACT_ATOMS: atom_id res chain seq x y z
N MET A 1 -9.71 33.25 46.74
CA MET A 1 -10.46 33.24 45.48
C MET A 1 -9.58 33.90 44.45
N SER A 2 -8.91 33.13 43.61
CA SER A 2 -8.09 33.64 42.53
C SER A 2 -8.41 32.79 41.30
N GLU A 3 -9.12 33.40 40.36
CA GLU A 3 -9.50 32.78 39.08
C GLU A 3 -8.28 32.65 38.19
N ALA A 4 -7.92 31.42 37.86
CA ALA A 4 -6.90 31.12 36.87
C ALA A 4 -7.50 31.25 35.45
N LYS A 5 -7.04 32.27 34.75
CA LYS A 5 -7.38 32.59 33.36
C LYS A 5 -6.79 31.54 32.44
N VAL A 6 -7.63 30.65 31.91
CA VAL A 6 -7.27 29.70 30.83
C VAL A 6 -6.92 30.53 29.59
N ARG A 7 -5.66 30.47 29.17
CA ARG A 7 -5.21 31.05 27.89
C ARG A 7 -5.62 30.11 26.77
N ASP A 8 -6.54 30.57 25.96
CA ASP A 8 -6.86 30.01 24.64
C ASP A 8 -5.62 30.09 23.75
N VAL A 9 -5.04 28.93 23.44
CA VAL A 9 -3.92 28.81 22.49
C VAL A 9 -4.52 28.42 21.14
N SER A 10 -5.03 29.40 20.41
CA SER A 10 -5.32 29.27 19.00
C SER A 10 -4.01 29.01 18.25
N ARG A 11 -3.73 27.73 17.95
CA ARG A 11 -2.62 27.32 17.07
C ARG A 11 -2.96 27.69 15.63
N HIS A 12 -2.39 28.79 15.17
CA HIS A 12 -2.33 29.10 13.74
C HIS A 12 -1.48 28.03 13.06
N THR A 13 -2.06 27.32 12.13
CA THR A 13 -1.33 26.47 11.17
C THR A 13 -0.43 27.38 10.33
N VAL A 14 0.85 27.42 10.66
CA VAL A 14 1.86 28.10 9.85
C VAL A 14 2.05 27.25 8.59
N PRO A 15 1.97 27.85 7.37
CA PRO A 15 2.30 27.11 6.16
C PRO A 15 3.73 26.57 6.25
N ARG A 16 3.93 25.30 5.91
CA ARG A 16 5.25 24.67 5.80
C ARG A 16 6.14 25.51 4.90
N GLN A 17 7.14 26.18 5.47
CA GLN A 17 8.25 26.74 4.71
C GLN A 17 9.30 25.66 4.56
N SER A 18 9.48 25.13 3.36
CA SER A 18 10.58 24.25 3.04
C SER A 18 11.90 25.04 3.22
N THR A 19 12.62 24.75 4.28
CA THR A 19 14.01 25.20 4.42
C THR A 19 14.83 24.40 3.42
N GLY A 20 15.37 25.07 2.40
CA GLY A 20 15.90 24.52 1.17
C GLY A 20 17.13 23.61 1.29
N ASN A 21 17.07 22.51 2.00
CA ASN A 21 18.05 21.41 1.93
C ASN A 21 17.55 20.09 2.59
N GLN A 22 16.26 19.91 2.86
CA GLN A 22 15.74 18.64 3.35
C GLN A 22 15.36 17.75 2.16
N ALA A 23 15.76 16.48 2.23
CA ALA A 23 15.33 15.46 1.27
C ALA A 23 13.80 15.31 1.37
N ARG A 24 13.13 15.25 0.21
CA ARG A 24 11.67 15.11 0.13
C ARG A 24 11.18 13.72 0.52
N SER A 25 12.10 12.76 0.68
CA SER A 25 11.77 11.40 1.08
C SER A 25 12.84 10.81 1.98
N ALA A 26 12.45 9.84 2.80
CA ALA A 26 13.36 9.03 3.58
C ALA A 26 12.80 7.63 3.82
N GLY A 27 13.67 6.63 3.75
CA GLY A 27 13.36 5.26 4.11
C GLY A 27 14.16 4.81 5.33
N ALA A 28 13.58 3.88 6.11
CA ALA A 28 14.22 3.20 7.22
C ALA A 28 13.76 1.74 7.25
N THR A 29 14.66 0.85 7.71
CA THR A 29 14.38 -0.58 7.87
C THR A 29 15.05 -1.12 9.13
N HIS A 30 14.42 -2.10 9.77
CA HIS A 30 14.93 -2.76 10.97
C HIS A 30 14.48 -4.23 11.01
N PRO A 31 15.34 -5.19 11.41
CA PRO A 31 14.96 -6.61 11.45
C PRO A 31 13.91 -6.95 12.52
N GLY A 32 13.54 -6.01 13.39
CA GLY A 32 12.73 -6.28 14.57
C GLY A 32 13.51 -6.92 15.69
N PHE A 33 12.79 -7.50 16.69
CA PHE A 33 13.41 -8.17 17.82
C PHE A 33 13.27 -9.70 17.79
N LYS A 34 12.46 -10.24 16.86
CA LYS A 34 12.15 -11.67 16.79
C LYS A 34 12.74 -12.36 15.56
N ARG A 35 13.12 -11.61 14.55
CA ARG A 35 13.75 -12.15 13.34
C ARG A 35 15.25 -12.05 13.43
N GLU A 36 15.97 -13.07 12.98
CA GLU A 36 17.44 -13.07 12.92
C GLU A 36 17.95 -12.30 11.70
N GLN A 37 17.17 -12.29 10.62
CA GLN A 37 17.50 -11.63 9.36
C GLN A 37 16.42 -10.64 8.98
N ASN A 38 16.80 -9.65 8.17
CA ASN A 38 15.88 -8.73 7.56
C ASN A 38 15.63 -9.17 6.11
N GLU A 39 14.44 -9.70 5.87
CA GLU A 39 13.98 -10.15 4.56
C GLU A 39 13.28 -9.02 3.77
N ASP A 40 13.04 -7.88 4.39
CA ASP A 40 12.55 -6.68 3.71
C ASP A 40 13.63 -6.03 2.86
N ALA A 41 13.20 -5.40 1.77
CA ALA A 41 14.03 -4.55 0.94
C ALA A 41 13.32 -3.24 0.60
N LEU A 42 14.08 -2.16 0.49
CA LEU A 42 13.58 -0.87 0.04
C LEU A 42 14.57 -0.22 -0.92
N TRP A 43 14.05 0.63 -1.79
CA TRP A 43 14.85 1.50 -2.63
C TRP A 43 14.07 2.74 -3.04
N SER A 44 14.80 3.83 -3.28
CA SER A 44 14.22 5.08 -3.77
C SER A 44 15.15 5.79 -4.74
N ASP A 45 14.56 6.46 -5.73
CA ASP A 45 15.22 7.43 -6.59
C ASP A 45 14.34 8.68 -6.66
N GLU A 46 14.64 9.64 -5.82
CA GLU A 46 13.87 10.89 -5.73
C GLU A 46 13.95 11.72 -7.01
N GLN A 47 15.06 11.63 -7.76
CA GLN A 47 15.22 12.35 -9.03
C GLN A 47 14.31 11.78 -10.12
N ARG A 48 14.11 10.45 -10.11
CA ARG A 48 13.18 9.75 -11.00
C ARG A 48 11.77 9.68 -10.43
N GLY A 49 11.57 10.05 -9.17
CA GLY A 49 10.27 9.97 -8.50
C GLY A 49 9.79 8.54 -8.35
N VAL A 50 10.64 7.64 -7.82
CA VAL A 50 10.28 6.21 -7.64
C VAL A 50 10.71 5.72 -6.27
N TRP A 51 9.80 5.01 -5.60
CA TRP A 51 10.01 4.39 -4.29
C TRP A 51 9.42 2.99 -4.26
N VAL A 52 10.06 2.07 -3.57
CA VAL A 52 9.58 0.69 -3.43
C VAL A 52 9.89 0.14 -2.04
N VAL A 53 8.92 -0.57 -1.46
CA VAL A 53 9.09 -1.46 -0.31
C VAL A 53 8.66 -2.84 -0.75
N ALA A 54 9.44 -3.85 -0.40
CA ALA A 54 9.19 -5.25 -0.67
C ALA A 54 9.47 -6.07 0.60
N ASP A 55 8.54 -6.94 0.97
CA ASP A 55 8.63 -7.84 2.13
C ASP A 55 8.84 -9.25 1.62
N GLY A 56 9.95 -9.86 2.02
CA GLY A 56 10.37 -11.17 1.54
C GLY A 56 9.75 -12.33 2.32
N LEU A 57 9.27 -13.32 1.60
CA LEU A 57 8.59 -14.50 2.12
C LEU A 57 9.38 -15.78 1.76
N GLY A 58 9.51 -16.71 2.70
CA GLY A 58 10.13 -18.01 2.43
C GLY A 58 11.16 -18.45 3.46
N GLY A 59 11.41 -17.62 4.43
CA GLY A 59 12.33 -17.86 5.56
C GLY A 59 13.81 -17.85 5.15
N HIS A 60 14.66 -17.28 6.01
CA HIS A 60 16.11 -17.18 5.84
C HIS A 60 16.52 -16.43 4.55
N GLN A 61 17.42 -17.03 3.78
CA GLN A 61 17.95 -16.41 2.55
C GLN A 61 16.92 -16.28 1.41
N ALA A 62 15.85 -17.08 1.42
CA ALA A 62 14.91 -17.12 0.31
C ALA A 62 14.05 -15.81 0.27
N GLY A 63 13.57 -15.34 1.40
CA GLY A 63 12.83 -14.08 1.49
C GLY A 63 13.69 -12.87 1.09
N GLU A 64 14.93 -12.81 1.60
CA GLU A 64 15.88 -11.74 1.26
C GLU A 64 16.19 -11.68 -0.25
N ILE A 65 16.38 -12.85 -0.89
CA ILE A 65 16.61 -12.92 -2.33
C ILE A 65 15.36 -12.45 -3.08
N ALA A 66 14.18 -12.87 -2.65
CA ALA A 66 12.93 -12.51 -3.30
C ALA A 66 12.66 -11.00 -3.28
N SER A 67 12.75 -10.37 -2.10
CA SER A 67 12.53 -8.92 -1.96
C SER A 67 13.58 -8.10 -2.73
N LYS A 68 14.85 -8.53 -2.71
CA LYS A 68 15.92 -7.89 -3.51
C LYS A 68 15.69 -8.01 -5.01
N THR A 69 15.24 -9.19 -5.50
CA THR A 69 14.90 -9.38 -6.92
C THR A 69 13.81 -8.40 -7.37
N VAL A 70 12.78 -8.21 -6.53
CA VAL A 70 11.73 -7.23 -6.80
C VAL A 70 12.31 -5.82 -6.91
N VAL A 71 13.12 -5.40 -5.94
CA VAL A 71 13.75 -4.07 -5.92
C VAL A 71 14.63 -3.87 -7.15
N GLU A 72 15.45 -4.86 -7.55
CA GLU A 72 16.34 -4.78 -8.71
C GLU A 72 15.55 -4.62 -10.03
N GLU A 73 14.41 -5.30 -10.19
CA GLU A 73 13.57 -5.14 -11.38
C GLU A 73 12.90 -3.75 -11.43
N ILE A 74 12.50 -3.21 -10.28
CA ILE A 74 12.00 -1.83 -10.20
C ILE A 74 13.11 -0.83 -10.53
N GLN A 75 14.32 -1.00 -10.00
CA GLN A 75 15.48 -0.17 -10.34
C GLN A 75 15.78 -0.17 -11.84
N ARG A 76 15.77 -1.36 -12.45
CA ARG A 76 15.99 -1.52 -13.90
C ARG A 76 14.92 -0.79 -14.69
N SER A 77 13.64 -0.96 -14.34
CA SER A 77 12.54 -0.27 -15.00
C SER A 77 12.62 1.25 -14.84
N ALA A 78 12.97 1.74 -13.64
CA ALA A 78 13.14 3.17 -13.38
C ALA A 78 14.24 3.80 -14.28
N ALA A 79 15.27 3.03 -14.62
CA ALA A 79 16.37 3.47 -15.47
C ALA A 79 16.06 3.35 -16.99
N THR A 80 15.01 2.63 -17.38
CA THR A 80 14.73 2.28 -18.78
C THR A 80 13.35 2.74 -19.25
N ASP A 81 12.34 1.92 -19.02
CA ASP A 81 11.01 2.03 -19.63
C ASP A 81 9.92 2.58 -18.69
N ARG A 82 10.17 2.63 -17.40
CA ARG A 82 9.24 3.05 -16.35
C ARG A 82 7.92 2.25 -16.31
N HIS A 83 7.92 1.00 -16.81
CA HIS A 83 6.78 0.10 -16.78
C HIS A 83 6.81 -0.80 -15.54
N TYR A 84 6.38 -0.29 -14.40
CA TYR A 84 6.52 -0.95 -13.09
C TYR A 84 5.65 -2.20 -12.95
N GLU A 85 4.47 -2.23 -13.56
CA GLU A 85 3.65 -3.45 -13.63
C GLU A 85 4.42 -4.59 -14.32
N HIS A 86 5.03 -4.32 -15.48
CA HIS A 86 5.87 -5.30 -16.17
C HIS A 86 7.13 -5.65 -15.39
N ALA A 87 7.70 -4.71 -14.62
CA ALA A 87 8.84 -5.00 -13.76
C ALA A 87 8.48 -6.02 -12.67
N LEU A 88 7.31 -5.88 -12.03
CA LEU A 88 6.82 -6.85 -11.05
C LEU A 88 6.52 -8.21 -11.68
N GLN A 89 5.97 -8.24 -12.90
CA GLN A 89 5.76 -9.47 -13.65
C GLN A 89 7.09 -10.16 -14.04
N ARG A 90 8.13 -9.39 -14.40
CA ARG A 90 9.47 -9.93 -14.65
C ARG A 90 10.09 -10.50 -13.38
N ALA A 91 9.99 -9.79 -12.24
CA ALA A 91 10.44 -10.31 -10.95
C ALA A 91 9.74 -11.62 -10.61
N HIS A 92 8.43 -11.71 -10.83
CA HIS A 92 7.66 -12.93 -10.64
C HIS A 92 8.18 -14.09 -11.51
N ALA A 93 8.41 -13.86 -12.80
CA ALA A 93 8.95 -14.86 -13.71
C ALA A 93 10.36 -15.34 -13.31
N LEU A 94 11.21 -14.42 -12.83
CA LEU A 94 12.56 -14.76 -12.33
C LEU A 94 12.48 -15.66 -11.09
N LEU A 95 11.61 -15.34 -10.13
CA LEU A 95 11.44 -16.13 -8.91
C LEU A 95 10.83 -17.51 -9.18
N LEU A 96 9.98 -17.65 -10.21
CA LEU A 96 9.44 -18.94 -10.64
C LEU A 96 10.44 -19.79 -11.40
N GLY A 97 11.39 -19.17 -12.12
CA GLY A 97 12.37 -19.86 -12.97
C GLY A 97 13.52 -20.50 -12.20
N ASP A 98 13.70 -20.22 -10.94
CA ASP A 98 14.69 -20.86 -10.08
C ASP A 98 14.15 -22.18 -9.51
N GLU A 99 14.33 -23.27 -10.27
CA GLU A 99 13.83 -24.60 -9.92
C GLU A 99 14.27 -25.13 -8.55
N GLN A 100 15.37 -24.61 -7.99
CA GLN A 100 15.89 -25.04 -6.68
C GLN A 100 15.25 -24.28 -5.50
N SER A 101 14.68 -23.10 -5.74
CA SER A 101 14.13 -22.20 -4.72
C SER A 101 12.64 -21.88 -4.90
N ALA A 102 12.08 -22.18 -6.08
CA ALA A 102 10.76 -21.71 -6.51
C ALA A 102 9.58 -22.14 -5.61
N ALA A 103 9.70 -23.24 -4.87
CA ALA A 103 8.56 -23.78 -4.10
C ALA A 103 8.24 -22.99 -2.82
N ASN A 104 9.16 -22.12 -2.34
CA ASN A 104 9.02 -21.43 -1.04
C ASN A 104 9.55 -19.98 -1.03
N MET A 105 9.80 -19.37 -2.17
CA MET A 105 10.37 -18.02 -2.27
C MET A 105 9.34 -17.06 -2.88
N GLY A 106 9.03 -15.99 -2.17
CA GLY A 106 8.10 -14.97 -2.63
C GLY A 106 8.41 -13.62 -2.04
N SER A 107 7.72 -12.60 -2.52
CA SER A 107 7.78 -11.25 -1.96
C SER A 107 6.48 -10.52 -2.19
N THR A 108 6.17 -9.59 -1.30
CA THR A 108 5.23 -8.50 -1.57
C THR A 108 5.93 -7.41 -2.36
N ALA A 109 5.19 -6.44 -2.82
CA ALA A 109 5.70 -5.15 -3.28
C ALA A 109 4.67 -4.05 -3.15
N VAL A 110 5.11 -2.88 -2.75
CA VAL A 110 4.39 -1.61 -2.95
C VAL A 110 5.33 -0.60 -3.57
N VAL A 111 4.95 -0.08 -4.75
CA VAL A 111 5.77 0.83 -5.57
C VAL A 111 5.01 2.12 -5.76
N VAL A 112 5.66 3.26 -5.55
CA VAL A 112 5.17 4.58 -5.95
C VAL A 112 6.02 5.11 -7.08
N ALA A 113 5.37 5.63 -8.11
CA ALA A 113 6.02 6.32 -9.22
C ALA A 113 5.33 7.66 -9.48
N GLU A 114 6.09 8.72 -9.62
CA GLU A 114 5.58 10.05 -9.96
C GLU A 114 5.60 10.29 -11.46
N GLU A 115 4.53 10.92 -11.94
CA GLU A 115 4.43 11.42 -13.30
C GLU A 115 3.70 12.77 -13.28
N GLY A 116 4.45 13.85 -13.50
CA GLY A 116 3.93 15.21 -13.44
C GLY A 116 3.35 15.54 -12.06
N ALA A 117 2.06 15.89 -12.01
CA ALA A 117 1.34 16.21 -10.79
C ALA A 117 0.65 14.98 -10.15
N TYR A 118 0.89 13.79 -10.67
CA TYR A 118 0.25 12.56 -10.20
C TYR A 118 1.27 11.62 -9.58
N PHE A 119 0.80 10.77 -8.67
CA PHE A 119 1.49 9.56 -8.25
C PHE A 119 0.68 8.33 -8.65
N HIS A 120 1.39 7.27 -8.99
CA HIS A 120 0.86 5.97 -9.33
C HIS A 120 1.37 4.97 -8.31
N ILE A 121 0.47 4.12 -7.82
CA ILE A 121 0.81 3.04 -6.88
C ILE A 121 0.56 1.72 -7.58
N TYR A 122 1.53 0.80 -7.48
CA TYR A 122 1.42 -0.59 -7.93
C TYR A 122 1.71 -1.48 -6.73
N TRP A 123 0.90 -2.52 -6.50
CA TRP A 123 1.14 -3.41 -5.36
C TRP A 123 0.73 -4.85 -5.60
N VAL A 124 1.41 -5.74 -4.89
CA VAL A 124 1.11 -7.17 -4.73
C VAL A 124 1.44 -7.55 -3.31
N GLY A 125 0.51 -8.19 -2.60
CA GLY A 125 0.67 -8.57 -1.20
C GLY A 125 -0.05 -7.65 -0.23
N ASP A 126 0.43 -7.59 1.00
CA ASP A 126 -0.12 -6.85 2.14
C ASP A 126 0.80 -5.74 2.67
N SER A 127 1.91 -5.46 1.98
CA SER A 127 2.63 -4.20 2.13
C SER A 127 1.74 -3.05 1.67
N ARG A 128 1.74 -1.95 2.42
CA ARG A 128 0.72 -0.91 2.28
C ARG A 128 1.28 0.43 1.83
N ALA A 129 0.44 1.20 1.13
CA ALA A 129 0.61 2.62 0.92
C ALA A 129 -0.51 3.38 1.64
N TYR A 130 -0.12 4.41 2.38
CA TYR A 130 -1.03 5.35 3.04
C TYR A 130 -0.81 6.75 2.50
N LEU A 131 -1.90 7.51 2.36
CA LEU A 131 -1.87 8.94 2.13
C LEU A 131 -2.25 9.65 3.44
N TRP A 132 -1.35 10.46 3.95
CA TRP A 132 -1.63 11.44 4.96
C TRP A 132 -1.83 12.80 4.32
N SER A 133 -2.93 13.46 4.65
CA SER A 133 -3.24 14.82 4.20
C SER A 133 -3.44 15.74 5.38
N PRO A 134 -2.95 17.00 5.32
CA PRO A 134 -3.15 17.96 6.40
C PRO A 134 -4.64 18.24 6.62
N GLY A 135 -4.99 18.52 7.88
CA GLY A 135 -6.38 18.79 8.29
C GLY A 135 -6.49 19.08 9.77
N GLU A 136 -7.71 19.01 10.31
CA GLU A 136 -7.95 19.20 11.74
C GLU A 136 -7.26 18.09 12.57
N GLY A 137 -6.82 18.42 13.77
CA GLY A 137 -6.10 17.50 14.66
C GLY A 137 -4.78 17.04 14.08
N HIS A 138 -4.60 15.73 13.91
CA HIS A 138 -3.39 15.13 13.32
C HIS A 138 -3.51 14.90 11.80
N GLY A 139 -4.44 15.60 11.12
CA GLY A 139 -4.72 15.36 9.71
C GLY A 139 -5.50 14.06 9.46
N ARG A 140 -5.53 13.62 8.22
CA ARG A 140 -6.25 12.42 7.79
C ARG A 140 -5.30 11.42 7.17
N LEU A 141 -5.24 10.22 7.74
CA LEU A 141 -4.56 9.06 7.16
C LEU A 141 -5.57 8.18 6.43
N LYS A 142 -5.28 7.83 5.19
CA LYS A 142 -6.08 6.90 4.36
C LYS A 142 -5.18 5.83 3.78
N GLN A 143 -5.50 4.55 4.00
CA GLN A 143 -4.90 3.46 3.26
C GLN A 143 -5.36 3.52 1.80
N LEU A 144 -4.42 3.42 0.87
CA LEU A 144 -4.66 3.48 -0.57
C LEU A 144 -4.64 2.10 -1.22
N THR A 145 -3.86 1.17 -0.68
CA THR A 145 -3.80 -0.22 -1.13
C THR A 145 -4.89 -1.06 -0.47
N ASN A 146 -5.33 -2.12 -1.13
CA ASN A 146 -6.18 -3.17 -0.56
C ASN A 146 -5.34 -4.43 -0.42
N ASP A 147 -5.23 -4.99 0.79
CA ASP A 147 -4.31 -6.09 1.08
C ASP A 147 -4.72 -7.35 0.33
N HIS A 148 -3.76 -8.04 -0.26
CA HIS A 148 -3.99 -9.39 -0.80
C HIS A 148 -3.82 -10.41 0.33
N SER A 149 -4.72 -10.37 1.30
CA SER A 149 -4.72 -11.26 2.47
C SER A 149 -6.04 -12.03 2.61
N TYR A 150 -5.99 -13.14 3.32
CA TYR A 150 -7.17 -13.96 3.60
C TYR A 150 -8.25 -13.17 4.36
N VAL A 151 -7.85 -12.37 5.34
CA VAL A 151 -8.80 -11.58 6.13
C VAL A 151 -9.45 -10.47 5.31
N GLN A 152 -8.71 -9.86 4.37
CA GLN A 152 -9.28 -8.87 3.47
C GLN A 152 -10.34 -9.50 2.55
N MET A 153 -10.10 -10.70 2.02
CA MET A 153 -11.12 -11.46 1.28
C MET A 153 -12.40 -11.67 2.10
N LEU A 154 -12.27 -12.01 3.39
CA LEU A 154 -13.43 -12.17 4.28
C LEU A 154 -14.18 -10.85 4.51
N VAL A 155 -13.46 -9.74 4.66
CA VAL A 155 -14.06 -8.39 4.78
C VAL A 155 -14.79 -8.02 3.49
N ASP A 156 -14.18 -8.20 2.33
CA ASP A 156 -14.75 -7.85 1.02
C ASP A 156 -16.01 -8.68 0.69
N SER A 157 -16.05 -9.94 1.16
CA SER A 157 -17.24 -10.80 1.04
C SER A 157 -18.33 -10.50 2.08
N GLY A 158 -18.05 -9.62 3.06
CA GLY A 158 -18.96 -9.33 4.18
C GLY A 158 -19.05 -10.44 5.22
N ALA A 159 -18.14 -11.43 5.20
CA ALA A 159 -18.12 -12.54 6.16
C ALA A 159 -17.65 -12.10 7.55
N ILE A 160 -16.76 -11.10 7.61
CA ILE A 160 -16.30 -10.47 8.85
C ILE A 160 -16.23 -8.94 8.67
N ASN A 161 -16.25 -8.20 9.77
CA ASN A 161 -16.02 -6.75 9.71
C ASN A 161 -14.52 -6.41 9.86
N PRO A 162 -14.08 -5.16 9.55
CA PRO A 162 -12.68 -4.77 9.63
C PRO A 162 -12.07 -4.91 11.05
N GLN A 163 -12.87 -4.75 12.10
CA GLN A 163 -12.40 -4.90 13.48
C GLN A 163 -12.11 -6.37 13.81
N GLU A 164 -12.92 -7.30 13.31
CA GLU A 164 -12.71 -8.74 13.45
C GLU A 164 -11.48 -9.21 12.68
N ALA A 165 -11.20 -8.59 11.51
CA ALA A 165 -10.02 -8.89 10.70
C ALA A 165 -8.72 -8.62 11.46
N ALA A 166 -8.63 -7.53 12.23
CA ALA A 166 -7.43 -7.15 12.98
C ALA A 166 -7.01 -8.18 14.03
N SER A 167 -7.97 -8.91 14.62
CA SER A 167 -7.74 -9.93 15.64
C SER A 167 -7.83 -11.37 15.11
N HIS A 168 -8.05 -11.56 13.81
CA HIS A 168 -8.25 -12.87 13.22
C HIS A 168 -6.96 -13.72 13.26
N PRO A 169 -7.03 -15.03 13.63
CA PRO A 169 -5.85 -15.89 13.72
C PRO A 169 -5.05 -16.01 12.41
N ASN A 170 -5.73 -15.89 11.24
CA ASN A 170 -5.12 -15.97 9.92
C ASN A 170 -4.86 -14.57 9.29
N ARG A 171 -4.71 -13.51 10.09
CA ARG A 171 -4.53 -12.16 9.57
C ARG A 171 -3.23 -11.96 8.76
N HIS A 172 -2.23 -12.81 8.98
CA HIS A 172 -0.95 -12.79 8.25
C HIS A 172 -0.91 -13.72 7.04
N VAL A 173 -2.05 -14.32 6.65
CA VAL A 173 -2.09 -15.22 5.49
C VAL A 173 -2.28 -14.39 4.23
N ILE A 174 -1.20 -14.31 3.43
CA ILE A 174 -1.19 -13.63 2.12
C ILE A 174 -1.82 -14.54 1.07
N THR A 175 -2.64 -13.98 0.20
CA THR A 175 -3.33 -14.71 -0.89
C THR A 175 -2.72 -14.46 -2.27
N ARG A 176 -1.85 -13.45 -2.39
CA ARG A 176 -1.14 -13.11 -3.62
C ARG A 176 0.24 -12.53 -3.30
N CYS A 177 1.29 -13.09 -3.89
CA CYS A 177 2.66 -12.59 -3.79
C CYS A 177 3.41 -12.77 -5.12
N ILE A 178 4.52 -12.09 -5.24
CA ILE A 178 5.47 -12.21 -6.36
C ILE A 178 6.32 -13.45 -6.09
N GLY A 179 6.46 -14.37 -7.06
CA GLY A 179 6.97 -15.71 -6.75
C GLY A 179 5.92 -16.55 -6.01
N GLY A 180 6.31 -17.56 -5.26
CA GLY A 180 5.46 -18.31 -4.32
C GLY A 180 4.20 -19.00 -4.90
N SER A 181 4.04 -19.03 -6.20
CA SER A 181 2.89 -19.60 -6.92
C SER A 181 3.35 -20.37 -8.13
N THR A 182 2.61 -21.39 -8.52
CA THR A 182 2.84 -22.11 -9.79
C THR A 182 2.19 -21.42 -11.00
N ASN A 183 1.41 -20.38 -10.78
CA ASN A 183 0.78 -19.59 -11.84
C ASN A 183 1.82 -18.65 -12.47
N PRO A 184 2.11 -18.73 -13.78
CA PRO A 184 3.06 -17.84 -14.45
C PRO A 184 2.52 -16.40 -14.62
N SER A 185 1.25 -16.16 -14.37
CA SER A 185 0.61 -14.85 -14.48
C SER A 185 0.50 -14.19 -13.11
N LEU A 186 0.95 -12.96 -13.02
CA LEU A 186 0.82 -12.11 -11.83
C LEU A 186 -0.14 -10.96 -12.10
N ASP A 187 -1.21 -10.89 -11.32
CA ASP A 187 -2.09 -9.72 -11.31
C ASP A 187 -1.51 -8.67 -10.36
N VAL A 188 -1.20 -7.51 -10.90
CA VAL A 188 -0.69 -6.34 -10.17
C VAL A 188 -1.82 -5.33 -10.03
N ASP A 189 -2.18 -4.99 -8.80
CA ASP A 189 -3.15 -3.93 -8.56
C ASP A 189 -2.50 -2.56 -8.71
N ARG A 190 -3.29 -1.58 -9.17
CA ARG A 190 -2.80 -0.22 -9.40
C ARG A 190 -3.84 0.84 -9.14
N MET A 191 -3.38 2.01 -8.72
CA MET A 191 -4.18 3.22 -8.63
C MET A 191 -3.36 4.46 -8.99
N SER A 192 -4.04 5.55 -9.26
CA SER A 192 -3.43 6.85 -9.52
C SER A 192 -4.20 7.95 -8.80
N SER A 193 -3.50 8.95 -8.30
CA SER A 193 -4.11 10.12 -7.65
C SER A 193 -3.23 11.36 -7.88
N PRO A 194 -3.84 12.54 -8.00
CA PRO A 194 -3.07 13.77 -8.02
C PRO A 194 -2.47 14.05 -6.64
N TRP A 195 -1.26 14.60 -6.60
CA TRP A 195 -0.69 15.20 -5.42
C TRP A 195 -1.45 16.46 -5.02
N GLN A 196 -1.61 16.66 -3.71
CA GLN A 196 -2.06 17.92 -3.13
C GLN A 196 -0.95 18.52 -2.28
N ALA A 197 -0.93 19.85 -2.20
CA ALA A 197 0.07 20.54 -1.39
C ALA A 197 -0.03 20.11 0.09
N GLY A 198 1.09 19.65 0.63
CA GLY A 198 1.19 19.17 2.01
C GLY A 198 0.83 17.70 2.20
N ASP A 199 0.40 16.98 1.15
CA ASP A 199 0.23 15.54 1.20
C ASP A 199 1.56 14.83 1.50
N ARG A 200 1.45 13.66 2.11
CA ARG A 200 2.57 12.79 2.46
C ARG A 200 2.18 11.34 2.23
N LEU A 201 2.97 10.58 1.48
CA LEU A 201 2.81 9.14 1.34
C LEU A 201 3.69 8.41 2.37
N LEU A 202 3.17 7.30 2.87
CA LEU A 202 3.90 6.31 3.65
C LEU A 202 3.76 4.97 2.94
N LEU A 203 4.88 4.35 2.59
CA LEU A 203 4.96 2.94 2.20
C LEU A 203 5.50 2.16 3.39
N CYS A 204 4.95 0.96 3.65
CA CYS A 204 5.46 0.12 4.72
C CYS A 204 5.22 -1.37 4.46
N SER A 205 6.06 -2.23 5.05
CA SER A 205 5.78 -3.65 5.24
C SER A 205 4.77 -3.86 6.37
N ASP A 206 4.30 -5.09 6.54
CA ASP A 206 3.31 -5.46 7.55
C ASP A 206 3.86 -5.28 8.99
N GLY A 207 5.17 -5.35 9.20
CA GLY A 207 5.81 -5.12 10.50
C GLY A 207 5.55 -3.74 11.11
N LEU A 208 5.19 -2.72 10.30
CA LEU A 208 4.65 -1.48 10.84
C LEU A 208 3.15 -1.60 11.10
N SER A 209 2.39 -1.98 10.07
CA SER A 209 0.92 -1.89 10.10
C SER A 209 0.25 -2.93 11.00
N ALA A 210 0.94 -4.00 11.38
CA ALA A 210 0.48 -4.99 12.34
C ALA A 210 0.73 -4.59 13.81
N GLU A 211 1.67 -3.67 14.06
CA GLU A 211 2.09 -3.28 15.41
C GLU A 211 1.63 -1.86 15.78
N VAL A 212 1.47 -0.94 14.81
CA VAL A 212 1.17 0.47 15.06
C VAL A 212 -0.20 0.85 14.51
N GLU A 213 -1.05 1.32 15.39
CA GLU A 213 -2.40 1.76 15.02
C GLU A 213 -2.38 2.95 14.05
N PRO A 214 -3.33 3.04 13.10
CA PRO A 214 -3.38 4.11 12.11
C PRO A 214 -3.38 5.53 12.70
N GLN A 215 -3.97 5.69 13.88
CA GLN A 215 -4.00 6.98 14.57
C GLN A 215 -2.61 7.41 15.05
N ALA A 216 -1.81 6.49 15.57
CA ALA A 216 -0.43 6.76 15.98
C ALA A 216 0.46 7.08 14.76
N ILE A 217 0.26 6.37 13.64
CA ILE A 217 0.93 6.69 12.37
C ILE A 217 0.59 8.13 11.93
N ALA A 218 -0.69 8.51 11.95
CA ALA A 218 -1.11 9.87 11.59
C ALA A 218 -0.48 10.94 12.50
N GLU A 219 -0.41 10.69 13.81
CA GLU A 219 0.21 11.58 14.78
C GLU A 219 1.71 11.78 14.48
N ILE A 220 2.46 10.69 14.26
CA ILE A 220 3.88 10.75 13.93
C ILE A 220 4.10 11.55 12.64
N LEU A 221 3.32 11.28 11.58
CA LEU A 221 3.43 11.98 10.31
C LEU A 221 3.06 13.47 10.42
N SER A 222 2.09 13.83 11.28
CA SER A 222 1.64 15.20 11.46
C SER A 222 2.61 16.06 12.28
N CYS A 223 3.28 15.46 13.26
CA CYS A 223 4.14 16.16 14.21
C CYS A 223 5.59 16.30 13.74
N ASN A 224 5.98 15.67 12.65
CA ASN A 224 7.36 15.63 12.19
C ASN A 224 7.46 16.04 10.72
N ASP A 225 7.97 17.26 10.47
CA ASP A 225 8.13 17.77 9.09
C ASP A 225 9.28 17.12 8.33
N ASP A 226 10.27 16.59 9.02
CA ASP A 226 11.40 15.89 8.41
C ASP A 226 11.06 14.41 8.15
N CYS A 227 11.16 13.99 6.88
CA CYS A 227 10.85 12.61 6.46
C CYS A 227 11.73 11.58 7.16
N ARG A 228 13.03 11.87 7.40
CA ARG A 228 13.95 10.97 8.10
C ARG A 228 13.50 10.76 9.53
N ARG A 229 13.22 11.87 10.24
CA ARG A 229 12.75 11.78 11.61
C ARG A 229 11.40 11.05 11.72
N ALA A 230 10.48 11.29 10.80
CA ALA A 230 9.20 10.58 10.77
C ALA A 230 9.41 9.07 10.54
N ALA A 231 10.27 8.68 9.59
CA ALA A 231 10.60 7.28 9.34
C ALA A 231 11.23 6.60 10.57
N ASP A 232 12.20 7.24 11.22
CA ASP A 232 12.87 6.71 12.41
C ASP A 232 11.88 6.54 13.58
N LEU A 233 10.94 7.47 13.76
CA LEU A 233 9.91 7.39 14.79
C LEU A 233 8.87 6.30 14.50
N LEU A 234 8.53 6.05 13.24
CA LEU A 234 7.65 4.93 12.85
C LEU A 234 8.30 3.58 13.16
N ILE A 235 9.60 3.42 12.85
CA ILE A 235 10.36 2.23 13.24
C ILE A 235 10.38 2.07 14.77
N ALA A 236 10.69 3.15 15.50
CA ALA A 236 10.72 3.11 16.96
C ALA A 236 9.36 2.71 17.56
N ALA A 237 8.26 3.26 17.04
CA ALA A 237 6.91 2.91 17.50
C ALA A 237 6.58 1.43 17.29
N ALA A 238 6.96 0.84 16.16
CA ALA A 238 6.76 -0.59 15.90
C ALA A 238 7.63 -1.47 16.81
N LEU A 239 8.88 -1.06 17.08
CA LEU A 239 9.76 -1.74 18.02
C LEU A 239 9.21 -1.68 19.45
N ASP A 240 8.71 -0.54 19.89
CA ASP A 240 8.11 -0.35 21.22
C ASP A 240 6.83 -1.19 21.39
N ALA A 241 6.08 -1.41 20.30
CA ALA A 241 4.90 -2.28 20.26
C ALA A 241 5.24 -3.79 20.25
N GLY A 242 6.52 -4.14 20.08
CA GLY A 242 7.00 -5.53 20.20
C GLY A 242 8.02 -5.94 19.16
N GLY A 243 8.10 -5.28 18.01
CA GLY A 243 9.07 -5.56 16.95
C GLY A 243 9.09 -7.01 16.52
N LYS A 244 7.90 -7.59 16.26
CA LYS A 244 7.75 -9.03 16.02
C LYS A 244 8.23 -9.46 14.65
N ASP A 245 8.24 -8.54 13.68
CA ASP A 245 8.67 -8.79 12.30
C ASP A 245 9.71 -7.79 11.82
N ASN A 246 10.19 -7.96 10.60
CA ASN A 246 10.96 -6.95 9.88
C ASN A 246 10.08 -5.72 9.67
N ILE A 247 10.63 -4.52 9.85
CA ILE A 247 9.89 -3.27 9.79
C ILE A 247 10.56 -2.38 8.77
N THR A 248 9.86 -2.05 7.70
CA THR A 248 10.39 -1.19 6.64
C THR A 248 9.38 -0.11 6.29
N VAL A 249 9.85 1.13 6.21
CA VAL A 249 9.03 2.29 5.91
C VAL A 249 9.73 3.23 4.92
N GLN A 250 8.93 3.91 4.10
CA GLN A 250 9.37 5.08 3.32
C GLN A 250 8.34 6.20 3.47
N VAL A 251 8.79 7.37 3.88
CA VAL A 251 7.99 8.60 3.97
C VAL A 251 8.36 9.50 2.81
N ILE A 252 7.37 9.99 2.07
CA ILE A 252 7.52 10.76 0.85
C ILE A 252 6.62 12.00 0.94
N ASP A 253 7.17 13.19 0.93
CA ASP A 253 6.41 14.43 0.88
C ASP A 253 5.96 14.75 -0.55
N ALA A 254 4.81 15.39 -0.69
CA ALA A 254 4.37 15.95 -1.96
C ALA A 254 5.45 16.88 -2.55
N PRO A 255 5.59 16.92 -3.89
CA PRO A 255 6.50 17.85 -4.54
C PRO A 255 6.11 19.30 -4.24
N ASP A 256 7.06 20.23 -4.43
CA ASP A 256 6.84 21.67 -4.26
C ASP A 256 5.59 22.11 -5.06
N PRO A 257 4.68 22.92 -4.48
CA PRO A 257 3.50 23.45 -5.17
C PRO A 257 3.83 24.12 -6.51
N ALA A 258 5.02 24.70 -6.68
CA ALA A 258 5.46 25.25 -7.93
C ALA A 258 5.60 24.19 -9.05
N ARG A 259 5.92 22.95 -8.70
CA ARG A 259 5.95 21.81 -9.64
C ARG A 259 4.55 21.27 -9.94
N LEU A 260 3.61 21.39 -8.99
CA LEU A 260 2.21 20.95 -9.16
C LEU A 260 1.40 21.90 -10.06
N SER A 261 1.80 23.17 -10.16
CA SER A 261 1.13 24.19 -10.96
C SER A 261 1.67 24.38 -12.37
N GLY A 262 2.75 23.68 -12.76
CA GLY A 262 3.37 23.74 -14.08
C GLY A 262 2.47 23.16 -15.18
N SER A 263 2.14 23.96 -16.18
CA SER A 263 1.22 23.70 -17.29
C SER A 263 1.71 22.70 -18.35
N ASP A 264 2.56 21.74 -18.03
CA ASP A 264 3.10 20.78 -19.00
C ASP A 264 2.19 19.59 -19.30
N TYR A 265 0.92 19.64 -18.87
CA TYR A 265 -0.07 18.63 -19.22
C TYR A 265 -1.01 19.09 -20.35
N MET A 266 -0.44 19.23 -21.56
CA MET A 266 -1.22 19.19 -22.79
C MET A 266 -0.95 17.86 -23.49
N GLY A 267 -1.79 16.89 -23.24
CA GLY A 267 -1.92 15.70 -24.09
C GLY A 267 -1.50 14.36 -23.52
N ALA A 268 -2.18 13.89 -22.50
CA ALA A 268 -2.35 12.45 -22.34
C ALA A 268 -3.85 12.17 -22.27
N ASP A 269 -4.31 11.32 -23.15
CA ASP A 269 -5.70 10.82 -23.20
C ASP A 269 -6.16 10.43 -21.79
N THR A 270 -7.24 11.04 -21.33
CA THR A 270 -7.97 10.56 -20.16
C THR A 270 -8.30 9.10 -20.38
N PRO A 271 -7.83 8.16 -19.52
CA PRO A 271 -8.28 6.79 -19.63
C PRO A 271 -9.80 6.81 -19.39
N SER A 272 -10.54 6.49 -20.44
CA SER A 272 -11.98 6.26 -20.38
C SER A 272 -12.25 5.29 -19.23
N PRO A 273 -13.28 5.51 -18.38
CA PRO A 273 -13.58 4.61 -17.27
C PRO A 273 -13.66 3.20 -17.82
N ALA A 274 -12.81 2.32 -17.30
CA ALA A 274 -12.71 0.94 -17.72
C ALA A 274 -14.12 0.34 -17.79
N ARG A 275 -14.52 -0.08 -18.98
CA ARG A 275 -15.77 -0.84 -19.18
C ARG A 275 -15.65 -2.05 -18.26
N LEU A 276 -16.55 -2.14 -17.29
CA LEU A 276 -16.76 -3.38 -16.51
C LEU A 276 -16.74 -4.55 -17.50
N GLY A 277 -15.79 -5.44 -17.33
CA GLY A 277 -15.59 -6.56 -18.21
C GLY A 277 -16.89 -7.37 -18.35
N ASN A 278 -17.08 -7.99 -19.50
CA ASN A 278 -18.29 -8.78 -19.84
C ASN A 278 -18.62 -9.86 -18.79
N THR A 279 -17.69 -10.28 -17.98
CA THR A 279 -17.89 -11.22 -16.86
C THR A 279 -18.85 -10.72 -15.79
N ALA A 280 -18.81 -9.44 -15.42
CA ALA A 280 -19.75 -8.87 -14.44
C ALA A 280 -21.20 -8.80 -14.99
N ARG A 281 -21.34 -8.60 -16.29
CA ARG A 281 -22.66 -8.63 -16.96
C ARG A 281 -23.23 -10.04 -17.05
N ILE A 282 -22.40 -11.05 -17.24
CA ILE A 282 -22.84 -12.45 -17.31
C ILE A 282 -23.28 -12.94 -15.92
N VAL A 283 -22.54 -12.59 -14.86
CA VAL A 283 -22.92 -12.98 -13.49
C VAL A 283 -24.25 -12.32 -13.08
N LEU A 284 -24.47 -11.05 -13.40
CA LEU A 284 -25.73 -10.37 -13.09
C LEU A 284 -26.91 -10.96 -13.91
N ALA A 285 -26.70 -11.34 -15.17
CA ALA A 285 -27.72 -11.96 -16.02
C ALA A 285 -28.06 -13.39 -15.52
N VAL A 286 -27.09 -14.16 -15.04
CA VAL A 286 -27.34 -15.51 -14.51
C VAL A 286 -28.08 -15.45 -13.17
N VAL A 287 -27.74 -14.50 -12.28
CA VAL A 287 -28.44 -14.35 -10.99
C VAL A 287 -29.88 -13.90 -11.19
N THR A 288 -30.16 -12.98 -12.13
CA THR A 288 -31.54 -12.56 -12.43
C THR A 288 -32.34 -13.66 -13.12
N ALA A 289 -31.73 -14.46 -13.99
CA ALA A 289 -32.40 -15.60 -14.62
C ALA A 289 -32.73 -16.72 -13.61
N ALA A 290 -31.85 -16.99 -12.66
CA ALA A 290 -32.07 -17.97 -11.59
C ALA A 290 -33.19 -17.52 -10.63
N ALA A 291 -33.26 -16.22 -10.30
CA ALA A 291 -34.31 -15.67 -9.43
C ALA A 291 -35.69 -15.71 -10.12
N LEU A 292 -35.76 -15.46 -11.42
CA LEU A 292 -37.00 -15.56 -12.21
C LEU A 292 -37.47 -17.03 -12.40
N ALA A 293 -36.53 -17.96 -12.58
CA ALA A 293 -36.85 -19.39 -12.71
C ALA A 293 -37.35 -19.99 -11.38
N SER A 294 -36.80 -19.60 -10.24
CA SER A 294 -37.23 -20.06 -8.91
C SER A 294 -38.61 -19.47 -8.52
N GLY A 295 -38.89 -18.22 -8.89
CA GLY A 295 -40.20 -17.59 -8.68
C GLY A 295 -41.30 -18.27 -9.51
N PHE A 296 -40.98 -18.61 -10.77
CA PHE A 296 -41.95 -19.30 -11.67
C PHE A 296 -42.21 -20.74 -11.23
N ALA A 297 -41.21 -21.45 -10.75
CA ALA A 297 -41.35 -22.80 -10.22
C ALA A 297 -42.20 -22.83 -8.93
N GLY A 298 -42.04 -21.84 -8.04
CA GLY A 298 -42.82 -21.69 -6.81
C GLY A 298 -44.31 -21.42 -7.11
N TRP A 299 -44.60 -20.63 -8.17
CA TRP A 299 -45.95 -20.36 -8.60
C TRP A 299 -46.63 -21.61 -9.23
N LEU A 300 -45.86 -22.39 -10.01
CA LEU A 300 -46.36 -23.61 -10.66
C LEU A 300 -46.65 -24.75 -9.65
N LEU A 301 -45.95 -24.76 -8.51
CA LEU A 301 -46.09 -25.78 -7.46
C LEU A 301 -47.11 -25.39 -6.36
N GLY A 302 -47.78 -24.23 -6.47
CA GLY A 302 -48.81 -23.81 -5.53
C GLY A 302 -48.33 -23.54 -4.10
N LEU A 303 -47.02 -23.24 -3.92
CA LEU A 303 -46.39 -23.04 -2.60
C LEU A 303 -46.49 -21.59 -2.08
N ILE A 304 -47.11 -20.68 -2.85
CA ILE A 304 -47.36 -19.30 -2.44
C ILE A 304 -48.88 -19.07 -2.47
N PRO A 305 -49.54 -18.80 -1.31
CA PRO A 305 -50.97 -18.45 -1.26
C PRO A 305 -51.18 -17.04 -1.85
N HIS A 306 -52.35 -16.84 -2.43
CA HIS A 306 -52.81 -15.61 -3.08
C HIS A 306 -52.82 -14.39 -2.17
#